data_5ec71511d91f8034502e107caf7ba59f
#
_entry.id   5ec71511d91f8034502e107caf7ba59f
#
_cell.length_a   1.000
_cell.length_b   1.000
_cell.length_c   1.000
_cell.angle_alpha   90.00
_cell.angle_beta   90.00
_cell.angle_gamma   90.00
#
_symmetry.space_group_name_H-M   'P 1'
#
loop_
_entity.id
_entity.type
_entity.pdbx_description
1 polymer ?
#
loop_
_entity_poly.entity_id
_entity_poly.type
_entity_poly.pdbx_seq_one_letter_code
_entity_poly.pdbx_strand_id
1 'polypeptide(L)'
;MTGLRMVLLRTLLACVLACGAGARADEFRPAYLELKQADAETYDVLWKVPARGENQRLALQVRMPEDAVTIGEPRGVFGGGSHVARWRMRQPGGLEGKTIAIEGLAGSAIEVLARVERADGAAHVARLMPANPSFVVAAPAGTLEVARTYLLLGIEHILLGFDHLLFVLALLILVRGGKRIVLTVTAFTVAHSFTLVAATLGWIALRQVPVEATIALSIVFLAREIAMAWHGHASLTERIPWLVAFVFGLLHGLGFAGALAEIGLPQNAIPLALLCFNLGVETGQLLFVGAVLAVAMVSRRWLGGMFKRLRWLPPYAIGGVASYWLIARVLAF
;
A
#
# COMPACT_ATOMS: atom_id res chain seq x y z
N MET A 1 -45.87 33.22 -4.67
CA MET A 1 -44.62 32.60 -4.08
C MET A 1 -43.62 32.10 -5.12
N THR A 2 -43.88 32.20 -6.41
CA THR A 2 -43.02 31.69 -7.50
C THR A 2 -41.90 32.66 -7.95
N GLY A 3 -42.15 33.99 -7.85
CA GLY A 3 -41.18 35.01 -8.30
C GLY A 3 -39.90 35.07 -7.43
N LEU A 4 -40.04 35.02 -6.10
CA LEU A 4 -38.90 35.12 -5.16
C LEU A 4 -37.95 33.91 -5.26
N ARG A 5 -38.48 32.70 -5.47
CA ARG A 5 -37.67 31.50 -5.68
C ARG A 5 -36.86 31.55 -6.98
N MET A 6 -37.45 32.12 -8.04
CA MET A 6 -36.75 32.25 -9.33
C MET A 6 -35.67 33.33 -9.30
N VAL A 7 -35.86 34.41 -8.55
CA VAL A 7 -34.83 35.45 -8.34
C VAL A 7 -33.69 34.89 -7.50
N LEU A 8 -33.98 34.18 -6.40
CA LEU A 8 -32.96 33.50 -5.57
C LEU A 8 -32.15 32.45 -6.35
N LEU A 9 -32.80 31.67 -7.21
CA LEU A 9 -32.11 30.66 -8.04
C LEU A 9 -31.20 31.31 -9.08
N ARG A 10 -31.63 32.44 -9.68
CA ARG A 10 -30.82 33.20 -10.66
C ARG A 10 -29.64 33.91 -10.01
N THR A 11 -29.80 34.47 -8.80
CA THR A 11 -28.70 35.06 -8.03
C THR A 11 -27.71 34.00 -7.57
N LEU A 12 -28.17 32.84 -7.11
CA LEU A 12 -27.29 31.73 -6.72
C LEU A 12 -26.49 31.22 -7.93
N LEU A 13 -27.15 31.08 -9.09
CA LEU A 13 -26.48 30.64 -10.33
C LEU A 13 -25.46 31.68 -10.81
N ALA A 14 -25.78 32.98 -10.72
CA ALA A 14 -24.86 34.06 -11.07
C ALA A 14 -23.65 34.12 -10.11
N CYS A 15 -23.82 33.88 -8.80
CA CYS A 15 -22.75 33.80 -7.85
C CYS A 15 -21.84 32.57 -8.10
N VAL A 16 -22.42 31.42 -8.43
CA VAL A 16 -21.64 30.21 -8.77
C VAL A 16 -20.85 30.41 -10.06
N LEU A 17 -21.42 31.07 -11.08
CA LEU A 17 -20.72 31.38 -12.32
C LEU A 17 -19.64 32.45 -12.14
N ALA A 18 -19.85 33.43 -11.26
CA ALA A 18 -18.86 34.46 -10.94
C ALA A 18 -17.67 33.91 -10.11
N CYS A 19 -17.90 32.93 -9.22
CA CYS A 19 -16.84 32.25 -8.50
C CYS A 19 -16.00 31.31 -9.39
N GLY A 20 -16.55 30.80 -10.51
CA GLY A 20 -15.85 29.92 -11.43
C GLY A 20 -14.86 30.62 -12.38
N ALA A 21 -14.93 31.94 -12.52
CA ALA A 21 -14.10 32.68 -13.48
C ALA A 21 -12.70 33.06 -12.98
N GLY A 22 -12.33 32.74 -11.74
CA GLY A 22 -11.05 33.14 -11.10
C GLY A 22 -10.08 32.02 -10.76
N ALA A 23 -10.46 30.76 -10.91
CA ALA A 23 -9.55 29.63 -10.67
C ALA A 23 -8.66 29.41 -11.91
N ARG A 24 -7.66 30.27 -12.11
CA ARG A 24 -6.46 29.86 -12.84
C ARG A 24 -5.81 28.81 -11.93
N ALA A 25 -5.90 27.56 -12.30
CA ALA A 25 -5.01 26.55 -11.79
C ALA A 25 -3.61 26.99 -12.22
N ASP A 26 -2.87 27.59 -11.28
CA ASP A 26 -1.43 27.75 -11.43
C ASP A 26 -0.92 26.31 -11.54
N GLU A 27 -0.48 25.89 -12.74
CA GLU A 27 0.11 24.59 -12.95
C GLU A 27 1.40 24.55 -12.13
N PHE A 28 1.30 24.11 -10.89
CA PHE A 28 2.44 23.83 -10.02
C PHE A 28 3.26 22.72 -10.68
N ARG A 29 4.25 23.15 -11.50
CA ARG A 29 5.21 22.23 -12.11
C ARG A 29 6.34 22.03 -11.10
N PRO A 30 6.46 20.87 -10.45
CA PRO A 30 7.60 20.60 -9.56
C PRO A 30 8.90 20.64 -10.36
N ALA A 31 10.00 21.01 -9.70
CA ALA A 31 11.32 20.76 -10.26
C ALA A 31 11.63 19.26 -10.17
N TYR A 32 12.52 18.78 -11.04
CA TYR A 32 12.85 17.36 -11.12
C TYR A 32 14.36 17.16 -11.17
N LEU A 33 14.86 16.36 -10.24
CA LEU A 33 16.24 15.90 -10.19
C LEU A 33 16.29 14.40 -10.47
N GLU A 34 17.07 13.97 -11.44
CA GLU A 34 17.37 12.56 -11.67
C GLU A 34 18.88 12.34 -11.64
N LEU A 35 19.27 11.34 -10.87
CA LEU A 35 20.63 10.83 -10.85
C LEU A 35 20.57 9.37 -11.25
N LYS A 36 21.14 9.05 -12.42
CA LYS A 36 21.19 7.69 -12.93
C LYS A 36 22.60 7.16 -12.85
N GLN A 37 22.79 6.10 -12.10
CA GLN A 37 24.09 5.46 -11.94
C GLN A 37 24.51 4.79 -13.25
N ALA A 38 25.63 5.20 -13.79
CA ALA A 38 26.24 4.62 -14.99
C ALA A 38 27.26 3.53 -14.63
N ASP A 39 28.03 3.73 -13.55
CA ASP A 39 28.96 2.76 -12.97
C ASP A 39 29.05 2.96 -11.44
N ALA A 40 29.96 2.25 -10.76
CA ALA A 40 30.06 2.24 -9.29
C ALA A 40 30.16 3.64 -8.65
N GLU A 41 30.77 4.59 -9.33
CA GLU A 41 31.03 5.95 -8.81
C GLU A 41 30.51 7.06 -9.73
N THR A 42 30.01 6.74 -10.92
CA THR A 42 29.64 7.74 -11.93
C THR A 42 28.13 7.79 -12.11
N TYR A 43 27.61 9.01 -12.19
CA TYR A 43 26.18 9.29 -12.31
C TYR A 43 25.92 10.28 -13.44
N ASP A 44 24.93 9.97 -14.30
CA ASP A 44 24.35 10.93 -15.23
C ASP A 44 23.26 11.72 -14.48
N VAL A 45 23.39 13.03 -14.46
CA VAL A 45 22.49 13.93 -13.73
C VAL A 45 21.63 14.73 -14.70
N LEU A 46 20.32 14.75 -14.43
CA LEU A 46 19.34 15.60 -15.11
C LEU A 46 18.68 16.50 -14.06
N TRP A 47 18.78 17.81 -14.24
CA TRP A 47 18.14 18.81 -13.42
C TRP A 47 17.18 19.65 -14.25
N LYS A 48 15.88 19.55 -13.94
CA LYS A 48 14.82 20.30 -14.61
C LYS A 48 14.18 21.26 -13.62
N VAL A 49 14.22 22.55 -13.96
CA VAL A 49 13.65 23.63 -13.15
C VAL A 49 12.60 24.37 -13.97
N PRO A 50 11.42 24.69 -13.43
CA PRO A 50 10.46 25.54 -14.10
C PRO A 50 11.07 26.89 -14.48
N ALA A 51 10.78 27.37 -15.69
CA ALA A 51 11.21 28.68 -16.16
C ALA A 51 10.20 29.77 -15.78
N ARG A 52 10.71 30.95 -15.45
CA ARG A 52 9.93 32.18 -15.38
C ARG A 52 10.09 32.93 -16.70
N GLY A 53 9.09 32.84 -17.59
CA GLY A 53 9.21 33.38 -18.93
C GLY A 53 10.14 32.58 -19.84
N GLU A 54 10.64 33.17 -20.91
CA GLU A 54 11.37 32.43 -21.95
C GLU A 54 12.84 32.11 -21.60
N ASN A 55 13.51 32.93 -20.76
CA ASN A 55 14.96 32.82 -20.52
C ASN A 55 15.38 32.96 -19.05
N GLN A 56 14.45 32.90 -18.09
CA GLN A 56 14.75 32.98 -16.67
C GLN A 56 14.33 31.69 -15.97
N ARG A 57 15.23 31.10 -15.22
CA ARG A 57 14.93 29.96 -14.35
C ARG A 57 14.79 30.40 -12.89
N LEU A 58 14.10 29.61 -12.10
CA LEU A 58 14.09 29.78 -10.64
C LEU A 58 15.53 29.60 -10.11
N ALA A 59 15.88 30.37 -9.08
CA ALA A 59 17.19 30.32 -8.44
C ALA A 59 17.34 29.08 -7.53
N LEU A 60 17.20 27.90 -8.14
CA LEU A 60 17.35 26.62 -7.48
C LEU A 60 18.61 25.94 -8.00
N GLN A 61 19.44 25.46 -7.09
CA GLN A 61 20.68 24.74 -7.41
C GLN A 61 20.75 23.43 -6.65
N VAL A 62 21.27 22.40 -7.30
CA VAL A 62 21.53 21.12 -6.65
C VAL A 62 22.88 21.21 -5.94
N ARG A 63 22.88 21.01 -4.64
CA ARG A 63 24.08 20.86 -3.84
C ARG A 63 24.37 19.37 -3.67
N MET A 64 25.38 18.92 -4.38
CA MET A 64 25.93 17.57 -4.30
C MET A 64 26.82 17.41 -3.06
N PRO A 65 27.16 16.18 -2.65
CA PRO A 65 28.18 15.95 -1.61
C PRO A 65 29.50 16.66 -1.92
N GLU A 66 30.27 17.04 -0.89
CA GLU A 66 31.46 17.85 -1.02
C GLU A 66 32.59 17.18 -1.86
N ASP A 67 32.60 15.84 -1.84
CA ASP A 67 33.55 15.01 -2.58
C ASP A 67 33.09 14.66 -4.02
N ALA A 68 31.93 15.17 -4.46
CA ALA A 68 31.44 14.98 -5.81
C ALA A 68 32.21 15.85 -6.81
N VAL A 69 32.64 15.24 -7.91
CA VAL A 69 33.36 15.91 -8.99
C VAL A 69 32.54 15.90 -10.27
N THR A 70 32.26 17.08 -10.82
CA THR A 70 31.57 17.19 -12.12
C THR A 70 32.53 16.82 -13.25
N ILE A 71 32.05 15.93 -14.14
CA ILE A 71 32.79 15.50 -15.33
C ILE A 71 32.28 16.26 -16.55
N GLY A 72 33.12 17.11 -17.12
CA GLY A 72 32.75 17.96 -18.26
C GLY A 72 31.92 19.18 -17.85
N GLU A 73 31.47 19.95 -18.85
CA GLU A 73 30.61 21.12 -18.59
C GLU A 73 29.13 20.78 -18.59
N PRO A 74 28.36 21.31 -17.62
CA PRO A 74 26.90 21.16 -17.61
C PRO A 74 26.29 21.80 -18.86
N ARG A 75 25.47 21.02 -19.57
CA ARG A 75 24.72 21.51 -20.75
C ARG A 75 23.30 21.85 -20.33
N GLY A 76 22.94 23.14 -20.43
CA GLY A 76 21.62 23.65 -20.10
C GLY A 76 20.86 24.13 -21.32
N VAL A 77 19.59 23.77 -21.44
CA VAL A 77 18.70 24.20 -22.54
C VAL A 77 17.36 24.66 -21.96
N PHE A 78 16.87 25.79 -22.45
CA PHE A 78 15.48 26.22 -22.20
C PHE A 78 14.54 25.60 -23.22
N GLY A 79 13.42 25.04 -22.74
CA GLY A 79 12.41 24.45 -23.59
C GLY A 79 11.19 23.98 -22.81
N GLY A 80 9.99 24.06 -23.39
CA GLY A 80 8.76 23.57 -22.77
C GLY A 80 8.42 24.19 -21.41
N GLY A 81 8.77 25.47 -21.20
CA GLY A 81 8.53 26.17 -19.93
C GLY A 81 9.41 25.72 -18.78
N SER A 82 10.57 25.12 -19.08
CA SER A 82 11.56 24.66 -18.10
C SER A 82 12.98 24.85 -18.61
N HIS A 83 13.92 24.99 -17.68
CA HIS A 83 15.35 24.87 -17.94
C HIS A 83 15.80 23.45 -17.57
N VAL A 84 16.40 22.73 -18.50
CA VAL A 84 16.93 21.39 -18.29
C VAL A 84 18.44 21.41 -18.41
N ALA A 85 19.14 21.11 -17.33
CA ALA A 85 20.59 20.94 -17.31
C ALA A 85 20.93 19.43 -17.21
N ARG A 86 21.95 19.01 -17.94
CA ARG A 86 22.51 17.66 -17.88
C ARG A 86 24.01 17.72 -17.74
N TRP A 87 24.55 16.88 -16.86
CA TRP A 87 25.96 16.69 -16.67
C TRP A 87 26.25 15.30 -16.16
N ARG A 88 27.52 14.92 -16.17
CA ARG A 88 28.00 13.71 -15.53
C ARG A 88 28.78 14.08 -14.28
N MET A 89 28.65 13.29 -13.24
CA MET A 89 29.43 13.47 -12.02
C MET A 89 30.04 12.16 -11.56
N ARG A 90 31.17 12.26 -10.87
CA ARG A 90 31.80 11.17 -10.14
C ARG A 90 31.69 11.45 -8.65
N GLN A 91 31.21 10.45 -7.92
CA GLN A 91 31.11 10.44 -6.47
C GLN A 91 31.97 9.29 -5.93
N PRO A 92 33.15 9.57 -5.36
CA PRO A 92 33.97 8.52 -4.74
C PRO A 92 33.20 7.77 -3.66
N GLY A 93 33.21 6.43 -3.72
CA GLY A 93 32.46 5.58 -2.81
C GLY A 93 30.95 5.55 -3.02
N GLY A 94 30.44 6.14 -4.11
CA GLY A 94 29.01 6.17 -4.43
C GLY A 94 28.21 7.20 -3.65
N LEU A 95 26.90 7.28 -3.92
CA LEU A 95 25.97 8.23 -3.28
C LEU A 95 25.32 7.71 -2.00
N GLU A 96 25.51 6.44 -1.66
CA GLU A 96 24.84 5.82 -0.50
C GLU A 96 25.24 6.50 0.81
N GLY A 97 24.23 6.83 1.64
CA GLY A 97 24.41 7.58 2.88
C GLY A 97 24.78 9.06 2.72
N LYS A 98 24.96 9.54 1.49
CA LYS A 98 25.29 10.95 1.20
C LYS A 98 24.02 11.79 1.16
N THR A 99 24.17 13.05 1.57
CA THR A 99 23.07 14.03 1.55
C THR A 99 23.13 14.84 0.27
N ILE A 100 21.99 14.99 -0.39
CA ILE A 100 21.77 15.88 -1.53
C ILE A 100 20.77 16.95 -1.10
N ALA A 101 21.07 18.22 -1.36
CA ALA A 101 20.22 19.33 -1.00
C ALA A 101 19.88 20.21 -2.21
N ILE A 102 18.77 20.93 -2.13
CA ILE A 102 18.38 21.91 -3.15
C ILE A 102 18.47 23.31 -2.52
N GLU A 103 19.50 24.02 -2.88
CA GLU A 103 19.67 25.41 -2.47
C GLU A 103 18.59 26.31 -3.10
N GLY A 104 18.09 27.27 -2.32
CA GLY A 104 17.00 28.14 -2.73
C GLY A 104 15.60 27.54 -2.56
N LEU A 105 15.45 26.24 -2.27
CA LEU A 105 14.15 25.60 -2.13
C LEU A 105 13.38 26.14 -0.90
N ALA A 106 14.07 26.36 0.22
CA ALA A 106 13.45 26.89 1.44
C ALA A 106 12.77 28.27 1.26
N GLY A 107 13.24 29.07 0.31
CA GLY A 107 12.67 30.37 -0.06
C GLY A 107 11.69 30.33 -1.23
N SER A 108 11.32 29.14 -1.73
CA SER A 108 10.45 28.97 -2.86
C SER A 108 9.07 28.42 -2.45
N ALA A 109 8.10 28.48 -3.37
CA ALA A 109 6.77 27.87 -3.18
C ALA A 109 6.61 26.55 -3.95
N ILE A 110 7.71 26.02 -4.52
CA ILE A 110 7.65 24.80 -5.32
C ILE A 110 8.24 23.59 -4.59
N GLU A 111 7.94 22.43 -5.12
CA GLU A 111 8.48 21.16 -4.66
C GLU A 111 9.49 20.62 -5.65
N VAL A 112 10.33 19.71 -5.20
CA VAL A 112 11.28 18.99 -6.04
C VAL A 112 11.04 17.50 -5.88
N LEU A 113 10.89 16.81 -7.00
CA LEU A 113 10.92 15.36 -7.04
C LEU A 113 12.34 14.92 -7.39
N ALA A 114 13.03 14.26 -6.48
CA ALA A 114 14.35 13.72 -6.68
C ALA A 114 14.28 12.20 -6.88
N ARG A 115 14.93 11.68 -7.92
CA ARG A 115 15.02 10.26 -8.23
C ARG A 115 16.51 9.88 -8.37
N VAL A 116 16.92 8.89 -7.60
CA VAL A 116 18.25 8.27 -7.72
C VAL A 116 18.03 6.85 -8.22
N GLU A 117 18.45 6.57 -9.46
CA GLU A 117 18.35 5.25 -10.09
C GLU A 117 19.73 4.59 -10.08
N ARG A 118 19.81 3.39 -9.56
CA ARG A 118 21.04 2.59 -9.50
C ARG A 118 21.23 1.75 -10.75
N ALA A 119 22.44 1.22 -10.92
CA ALA A 119 22.79 0.35 -12.03
C ALA A 119 21.98 -0.98 -12.05
N ASP A 120 21.48 -1.44 -10.88
CA ASP A 120 20.62 -2.61 -10.75
C ASP A 120 19.13 -2.31 -11.07
N GLY A 121 18.80 -1.06 -11.45
CA GLY A 121 17.44 -0.61 -11.73
C GLY A 121 16.65 -0.18 -10.49
N ALA A 122 17.19 -0.34 -9.29
CA ALA A 122 16.54 0.15 -8.08
C ALA A 122 16.51 1.68 -8.07
N ALA A 123 15.35 2.26 -7.77
CA ALA A 123 15.18 3.70 -7.72
C ALA A 123 14.72 4.15 -6.32
N HIS A 124 15.40 5.14 -5.79
CA HIS A 124 14.99 5.87 -4.60
C HIS A 124 14.37 7.20 -5.04
N VAL A 125 13.14 7.45 -4.62
CA VAL A 125 12.40 8.68 -4.92
C VAL A 125 12.17 9.46 -3.64
N ALA A 126 12.55 10.74 -3.64
CA ALA A 126 12.34 11.65 -2.52
C ALA A 126 11.57 12.89 -3.00
N ARG A 127 10.54 13.29 -2.24
CA ARG A 127 9.82 14.55 -2.42
C ARG A 127 10.39 15.59 -1.46
N LEU A 128 10.98 16.63 -2.01
CA LEU A 128 11.55 17.71 -1.26
C LEU A 128 10.61 18.91 -1.25
N MET A 129 10.41 19.45 -0.07
CA MET A 129 9.55 20.62 0.18
C MET A 129 10.39 21.77 0.74
N PRO A 130 9.92 23.02 0.72
CA PRO A 130 10.61 24.14 1.33
C PRO A 130 11.04 23.92 2.78
N ALA A 131 10.21 23.19 3.56
CA ALA A 131 10.52 22.82 4.94
C ALA A 131 11.62 21.74 5.07
N ASN A 132 11.80 20.88 4.04
CA ASN A 132 12.77 19.80 4.03
C ASN A 132 13.50 19.80 2.66
N PRO A 133 14.49 20.70 2.47
CA PRO A 133 15.14 20.92 1.18
C PRO A 133 16.24 19.91 0.84
N SER A 134 16.43 18.87 1.64
CA SER A 134 17.48 17.86 1.46
C SER A 134 16.96 16.44 1.73
N PHE A 135 17.65 15.45 1.20
CA PHE A 135 17.41 14.05 1.49
C PHE A 135 18.75 13.28 1.54
N VAL A 136 18.72 12.16 2.26
CA VAL A 136 19.82 11.22 2.30
C VAL A 136 19.52 10.09 1.31
N VAL A 137 20.50 9.78 0.44
CA VAL A 137 20.36 8.64 -0.47
C VAL A 137 20.46 7.36 0.34
N ALA A 138 19.34 6.64 0.46
CA ALA A 138 19.29 5.41 1.25
C ALA A 138 20.23 4.34 0.63
N ALA A 139 21.00 3.68 1.47
CA ALA A 139 21.71 2.46 1.08
C ALA A 139 20.69 1.36 0.71
N PRO A 140 21.04 0.41 -0.18
CA PRO A 140 20.17 -0.74 -0.43
C PRO A 140 19.99 -1.51 0.88
N ALA A 141 18.73 -1.78 1.23
CA ALA A 141 18.47 -2.66 2.36
C ALA A 141 19.12 -4.02 2.11
N GLY A 142 19.86 -4.51 3.09
CA GLY A 142 20.48 -5.82 3.01
C GLY A 142 19.41 -6.93 2.88
N THR A 143 19.74 -8.05 2.25
CA THR A 143 18.80 -9.18 2.04
C THR A 143 18.16 -9.66 3.33
N LEU A 144 18.94 -9.69 4.43
CA LEU A 144 18.43 -10.08 5.76
C LEU A 144 17.48 -9.03 6.33
N GLU A 145 17.75 -7.75 6.12
CA GLU A 145 16.91 -6.65 6.55
C GLU A 145 15.57 -6.66 5.80
N VAL A 146 15.61 -6.83 4.48
CA VAL A 146 14.41 -7.03 3.65
C VAL A 146 13.60 -8.22 4.14
N ALA A 147 14.24 -9.38 4.32
CA ALA A 147 13.57 -10.60 4.76
C ALA A 147 12.87 -10.41 6.12
N ARG A 148 13.58 -9.83 7.10
CA ARG A 148 13.05 -9.57 8.44
C ARG A 148 11.89 -8.56 8.39
N THR A 149 12.08 -7.44 7.69
CA THR A 149 11.08 -6.36 7.61
C THR A 149 9.77 -6.88 7.01
N TYR A 150 9.83 -7.58 5.87
CA TYR A 150 8.63 -8.07 5.21
C TYR A 150 8.00 -9.26 5.92
N LEU A 151 8.78 -10.12 6.60
CA LEU A 151 8.24 -11.16 7.48
C LEU A 151 7.41 -10.55 8.63
N LEU A 152 7.95 -9.57 9.32
CA LEU A 152 7.25 -8.88 10.41
C LEU A 152 6.03 -8.13 9.89
N LEU A 153 6.15 -7.43 8.77
CA LEU A 153 5.04 -6.73 8.13
C LEU A 153 3.89 -7.69 7.76
N GLY A 154 4.21 -8.91 7.28
CA GLY A 154 3.21 -9.93 7.00
C GLY A 154 2.50 -10.45 8.26
N ILE A 155 3.23 -10.62 9.36
CA ILE A 155 2.64 -10.98 10.67
C ILE A 155 1.72 -9.85 11.16
N GLU A 156 2.18 -8.62 11.13
CA GLU A 156 1.41 -7.44 11.55
C GLU A 156 0.17 -7.26 10.68
N HIS A 157 0.28 -7.43 9.37
CA HIS A 157 -0.84 -7.36 8.45
C HIS A 157 -2.00 -8.27 8.85
N ILE A 158 -1.71 -9.51 9.20
CA ILE A 158 -2.72 -10.47 9.67
C ILE A 158 -3.24 -10.12 11.05
N LEU A 159 -2.37 -9.81 12.00
CA LEU A 159 -2.79 -9.57 13.39
C LEU A 159 -3.55 -8.25 13.56
N LEU A 160 -3.34 -7.27 12.70
CA LEU A 160 -4.06 -6.00 12.67
C LEU A 160 -5.22 -5.99 11.67
N GLY A 161 -5.27 -6.95 10.73
CA GLY A 161 -6.35 -7.12 9.76
C GLY A 161 -7.55 -7.84 10.36
N PHE A 162 -8.50 -7.08 10.92
CA PHE A 162 -9.70 -7.66 11.57
C PHE A 162 -10.54 -8.53 10.63
N ASP A 163 -10.56 -8.23 9.33
CA ASP A 163 -11.22 -9.03 8.30
C ASP A 163 -10.57 -10.42 8.16
N HIS A 164 -9.25 -10.48 8.11
CA HIS A 164 -8.49 -11.73 8.10
C HIS A 164 -8.71 -12.54 9.37
N LEU A 165 -8.67 -11.88 10.53
CA LEU A 165 -8.88 -12.55 11.82
C LEU A 165 -10.30 -13.13 11.94
N LEU A 166 -11.33 -12.40 11.53
CA LEU A 166 -12.71 -12.89 11.53
C LEU A 166 -12.91 -14.01 10.51
N PHE A 167 -12.27 -13.91 9.34
CA PHE A 167 -12.30 -14.96 8.33
C PHE A 167 -11.65 -16.26 8.85
N VAL A 168 -10.44 -16.19 9.41
CA VAL A 168 -9.74 -17.35 9.99
C VAL A 168 -10.49 -17.91 11.19
N LEU A 169 -11.10 -17.05 12.03
CA LEU A 169 -11.92 -17.49 13.15
C LEU A 169 -13.16 -18.27 12.67
N ALA A 170 -13.83 -17.80 11.63
CA ALA A 170 -14.97 -18.49 11.05
C ALA A 170 -14.57 -19.85 10.46
N LEU A 171 -13.45 -19.94 9.77
CA LEU A 171 -12.90 -21.21 9.30
C LEU A 171 -12.58 -22.15 10.46
N LEU A 172 -11.98 -21.66 11.54
CA LEU A 172 -11.61 -22.46 12.70
C LEU A 172 -12.85 -23.06 13.41
N ILE A 173 -13.99 -22.37 13.37
CA ILE A 173 -15.26 -22.90 13.91
C ILE A 173 -15.81 -24.03 13.04
N LEU A 174 -15.67 -23.95 11.72
CA LEU A 174 -16.20 -24.91 10.76
C LEU A 174 -15.28 -26.12 10.55
N VAL A 175 -13.96 -25.90 10.50
CA VAL A 175 -13.00 -26.94 10.12
C VAL A 175 -12.59 -27.76 11.35
N ARG A 176 -12.74 -29.07 11.25
CA ARG A 176 -12.38 -30.00 12.31
C ARG A 176 -11.04 -30.71 11.98
N GLY A 177 -10.15 -30.72 12.95
CA GLY A 177 -8.85 -31.43 12.87
C GLY A 177 -7.69 -30.55 12.45
N GLY A 178 -6.59 -30.61 13.22
CA GLY A 178 -5.44 -29.71 13.08
C GLY A 178 -4.82 -29.73 11.67
N LYS A 179 -4.63 -30.92 11.06
CA LYS A 179 -4.09 -31.03 9.69
C LYS A 179 -4.96 -30.33 8.66
N ARG A 180 -6.28 -30.43 8.79
CA ARG A 180 -7.23 -29.75 7.89
C ARG A 180 -7.17 -28.23 8.06
N ILE A 181 -7.05 -27.74 9.29
CA ILE A 181 -6.93 -26.32 9.59
C ILE A 181 -5.65 -25.76 8.94
N VAL A 182 -4.49 -26.40 9.16
CA VAL A 182 -3.22 -25.98 8.54
C VAL A 182 -3.35 -25.97 7.02
N LEU A 183 -3.82 -27.05 6.40
CA LEU A 183 -4.01 -27.10 4.94
C LEU A 183 -4.93 -25.99 4.42
N THR A 184 -5.98 -25.65 5.17
CA THR A 184 -6.95 -24.60 4.80
C THR A 184 -6.29 -23.22 4.89
N VAL A 185 -5.51 -22.96 5.94
CA VAL A 185 -4.75 -21.72 6.12
C VAL A 185 -3.69 -21.59 5.03
N THR A 186 -2.91 -22.63 4.77
CA THR A 186 -1.90 -22.63 3.68
C THR A 186 -2.53 -22.40 2.30
N ALA A 187 -3.68 -23.03 2.02
CA ALA A 187 -4.41 -22.82 0.78
C ALA A 187 -4.84 -21.36 0.58
N PHE A 188 -5.30 -20.72 1.66
CA PHE A 188 -5.61 -19.29 1.67
C PHE A 188 -4.35 -18.45 1.38
N THR A 189 -3.23 -18.70 2.10
CA THR A 189 -1.98 -17.94 1.92
C THR A 189 -1.41 -18.10 0.50
N VAL A 190 -1.44 -19.30 -0.05
CA VAL A 190 -1.00 -19.55 -1.44
C VAL A 190 -1.84 -18.73 -2.43
N ALA A 191 -3.15 -18.78 -2.31
CA ALA A 191 -4.06 -18.02 -3.17
C ALA A 191 -3.87 -16.51 -3.02
N HIS A 192 -3.78 -16.03 -1.77
CA HIS A 192 -3.47 -14.64 -1.44
C HIS A 192 -2.14 -14.19 -2.08
N SER A 193 -1.11 -15.02 -2.02
CA SER A 193 0.19 -14.74 -2.62
C SER A 193 0.11 -14.53 -4.13
N PHE A 194 -0.66 -15.37 -4.85
CA PHE A 194 -0.82 -15.24 -6.30
C PHE A 194 -1.42 -13.89 -6.70
N THR A 195 -2.50 -13.48 -6.05
CA THR A 195 -3.18 -12.23 -6.41
C THR A 195 -2.43 -11.02 -5.91
N LEU A 196 -1.77 -11.10 -4.75
CA LEU A 196 -0.89 -10.04 -4.25
C LEU A 196 0.27 -9.79 -5.22
N VAL A 197 0.96 -10.86 -5.68
CA VAL A 197 2.04 -10.74 -6.68
C VAL A 197 1.51 -10.13 -7.98
N ALA A 198 0.39 -10.65 -8.50
CA ALA A 198 -0.19 -10.16 -9.75
C ALA A 198 -0.57 -8.67 -9.68
N ALA A 199 -1.14 -8.24 -8.55
CA ALA A 199 -1.51 -6.85 -8.34
C ALA A 199 -0.28 -5.95 -8.10
N THR A 200 0.72 -6.42 -7.35
CA THR A 200 1.98 -5.69 -7.13
C THR A 200 2.79 -5.49 -8.42
N LEU A 201 2.78 -6.47 -9.33
CA LEU A 201 3.42 -6.36 -10.63
C LEU A 201 2.59 -5.57 -11.66
N GLY A 202 1.42 -5.06 -11.26
CA GLY A 202 0.55 -4.27 -12.13
C GLY A 202 -0.23 -5.10 -13.17
N TRP A 203 -0.24 -6.43 -13.07
CA TRP A 203 -1.01 -7.30 -13.98
C TRP A 203 -2.52 -7.21 -13.73
N ILE A 204 -2.88 -6.89 -12.48
CA ILE A 204 -4.26 -6.69 -12.04
C ILE A 204 -4.35 -5.35 -11.32
N ALA A 205 -5.21 -4.46 -11.82
CA ALA A 205 -5.52 -3.18 -11.19
C ALA A 205 -7.01 -3.11 -10.90
N LEU A 206 -7.41 -3.11 -9.63
CA LEU A 206 -8.79 -3.03 -9.21
C LEU A 206 -8.97 -1.85 -8.24
N ARG A 207 -10.17 -1.29 -8.23
CA ARG A 207 -10.55 -0.26 -7.24
C ARG A 207 -10.65 -0.93 -5.87
N GLN A 208 -10.12 -0.27 -4.84
CA GLN A 208 -10.04 -0.81 -3.47
C GLN A 208 -11.42 -1.11 -2.88
N VAL A 209 -12.37 -0.18 -3.00
CA VAL A 209 -13.70 -0.28 -2.37
C VAL A 209 -14.49 -1.54 -2.77
N PRO A 210 -14.60 -1.90 -4.08
CA PRO A 210 -15.20 -3.17 -4.49
C PRO A 210 -14.53 -4.41 -3.93
N VAL A 211 -13.18 -4.40 -3.86
CA VAL A 211 -12.43 -5.53 -3.30
C VAL A 211 -12.74 -5.70 -1.82
N GLU A 212 -12.73 -4.62 -1.04
CA GLU A 212 -13.08 -4.65 0.37
C GLU A 212 -14.53 -5.11 0.63
N ALA A 213 -15.47 -4.73 -0.26
CA ALA A 213 -16.84 -5.23 -0.19
C ALA A 213 -16.92 -6.74 -0.40
N THR A 214 -16.13 -7.30 -1.35
CA THR A 214 -16.10 -8.76 -1.58
C THR A 214 -15.40 -9.51 -0.44
N ILE A 215 -14.39 -8.90 0.19
CA ILE A 215 -13.77 -9.43 1.42
C ILE A 215 -14.79 -9.51 2.54
N ALA A 216 -15.55 -8.45 2.81
CA ALA A 216 -16.62 -8.47 3.82
C ALA A 216 -17.70 -9.52 3.50
N LEU A 217 -18.10 -9.65 2.22
CA LEU A 217 -19.05 -10.67 1.76
C LEU A 217 -18.52 -12.09 2.04
N SER A 218 -17.23 -12.36 1.89
CA SER A 218 -16.63 -13.67 2.18
C SER A 218 -16.81 -14.07 3.64
N ILE A 219 -16.73 -13.12 4.56
CA ILE A 219 -16.91 -13.33 6.00
C ILE A 219 -18.40 -13.57 6.33
N VAL A 220 -19.32 -12.82 5.69
CA VAL A 220 -20.77 -13.05 5.78
C VAL A 220 -21.13 -14.46 5.29
N PHE A 221 -20.54 -14.88 4.17
CA PHE A 221 -20.73 -16.24 3.65
C PHE A 221 -20.31 -17.30 4.68
N LEU A 222 -19.14 -17.19 5.29
CA LEU A 222 -18.68 -18.13 6.32
C LEU A 222 -19.57 -18.11 7.58
N ALA A 223 -20.02 -16.95 8.01
CA ALA A 223 -20.95 -16.84 9.15
C ALA A 223 -22.27 -17.57 8.87
N ARG A 224 -22.82 -17.46 7.63
CA ARG A 224 -23.97 -18.24 7.17
C ARG A 224 -23.67 -19.74 7.16
N GLU A 225 -22.52 -20.15 6.64
CA GLU A 225 -22.10 -21.57 6.64
C GLU A 225 -22.05 -22.16 8.05
N ILE A 226 -21.52 -21.40 9.04
CA ILE A 226 -21.53 -21.82 10.45
C ILE A 226 -22.97 -22.01 10.95
N ALA A 227 -23.85 -21.04 10.69
CA ALA A 227 -25.25 -21.12 11.13
C ALA A 227 -25.96 -22.33 10.49
N MET A 228 -25.75 -22.58 9.20
CA MET A 228 -26.32 -23.74 8.50
C MET A 228 -25.83 -25.08 9.07
N ALA A 229 -24.48 -25.21 9.25
CA ALA A 229 -23.91 -26.42 9.83
C ALA A 229 -24.48 -26.73 11.22
N TRP A 230 -24.73 -25.69 12.04
CA TRP A 230 -25.34 -25.89 13.38
C TRP A 230 -26.82 -26.25 13.36
N HIS A 231 -27.54 -25.92 12.29
CA HIS A 231 -28.92 -26.39 12.07
C HIS A 231 -28.99 -27.77 11.42
N GLY A 232 -27.82 -28.44 11.23
CA GLY A 232 -27.76 -29.78 10.64
C GLY A 232 -27.82 -29.81 9.11
N HIS A 233 -27.68 -28.65 8.46
CA HIS A 233 -27.61 -28.58 7.00
C HIS A 233 -26.17 -28.83 6.52
N ALA A 234 -26.05 -29.37 5.32
CA ALA A 234 -24.73 -29.60 4.73
C ALA A 234 -24.03 -28.28 4.42
N SER A 235 -22.85 -28.07 5.00
CA SER A 235 -21.98 -26.92 4.73
C SER A 235 -20.96 -27.26 3.66
N LEU A 236 -20.81 -26.37 2.66
CA LEU A 236 -19.77 -26.48 1.63
C LEU A 236 -18.39 -26.41 2.25
N THR A 237 -18.22 -25.48 3.20
CA THR A 237 -16.94 -25.24 3.87
C THR A 237 -16.52 -26.43 4.75
N GLU A 238 -17.44 -27.16 5.36
CA GLU A 238 -17.08 -28.39 6.10
C GLU A 238 -16.57 -29.51 5.17
N ARG A 239 -17.10 -29.59 3.95
CA ARG A 239 -16.72 -30.63 2.97
C ARG A 239 -15.36 -30.36 2.34
N ILE A 240 -15.16 -29.15 1.82
CA ILE A 240 -13.97 -28.76 1.04
C ILE A 240 -13.41 -27.39 1.53
N PRO A 241 -12.95 -27.31 2.80
CA PRO A 241 -12.54 -26.04 3.42
C PRO A 241 -11.37 -25.39 2.70
N TRP A 242 -10.41 -26.17 2.22
CA TRP A 242 -9.24 -25.66 1.50
C TRP A 242 -9.62 -24.94 0.19
N LEU A 243 -10.64 -25.43 -0.54
CA LEU A 243 -11.08 -24.79 -1.77
C LEU A 243 -11.79 -23.46 -1.49
N VAL A 244 -12.64 -23.43 -0.46
CA VAL A 244 -13.32 -22.20 -0.02
C VAL A 244 -12.26 -21.15 0.41
N ALA A 245 -11.28 -21.58 1.22
CA ALA A 245 -10.19 -20.71 1.66
C ALA A 245 -9.33 -20.23 0.49
N PHE A 246 -9.05 -21.08 -0.50
CA PHE A 246 -8.31 -20.71 -1.70
C PHE A 246 -9.04 -19.63 -2.50
N VAL A 247 -10.33 -19.83 -2.80
CA VAL A 247 -11.13 -18.86 -3.58
C VAL A 247 -11.18 -17.50 -2.88
N PHE A 248 -11.42 -17.49 -1.57
CA PHE A 248 -11.45 -16.23 -0.82
C PHE A 248 -10.04 -15.65 -0.60
N GLY A 249 -9.01 -16.47 -0.50
CA GLY A 249 -7.62 -16.00 -0.47
C GLY A 249 -7.24 -15.19 -1.71
N LEU A 250 -7.72 -15.60 -2.90
CA LEU A 250 -7.53 -14.81 -4.13
C LEU A 250 -8.13 -13.40 -4.01
N LEU A 251 -9.30 -13.26 -3.38
CA LEU A 251 -9.93 -11.95 -3.18
C LEU A 251 -9.18 -11.09 -2.16
N HIS A 252 -8.76 -11.70 -1.04
CA HIS A 252 -8.05 -10.98 0.02
C HIS A 252 -6.68 -10.45 -0.43
N GLY A 253 -5.95 -11.19 -1.29
CA GLY A 253 -4.65 -10.73 -1.79
C GLY A 253 -4.72 -9.49 -2.67
N LEU A 254 -5.86 -9.23 -3.31
CA LEU A 254 -6.11 -8.00 -4.08
C LEU A 254 -6.31 -6.77 -3.18
N GLY A 255 -6.75 -6.98 -1.93
CA GLY A 255 -7.06 -5.89 -1.00
C GLY A 255 -5.83 -5.18 -0.42
N PHE A 256 -4.65 -5.80 -0.44
CA PHE A 256 -3.45 -5.24 0.20
C PHE A 256 -2.43 -4.65 -0.78
N ALA A 257 -2.58 -4.91 -2.08
CA ALA A 257 -1.60 -4.46 -3.08
C ALA A 257 -1.39 -2.93 -3.09
N GLY A 258 -2.46 -2.15 -2.87
CA GLY A 258 -2.37 -0.68 -2.77
C GLY A 258 -1.51 -0.24 -1.58
N ALA A 259 -1.76 -0.77 -0.40
CA ALA A 259 -0.99 -0.47 0.82
C ALA A 259 0.48 -0.88 0.67
N LEU A 260 0.76 -2.03 0.04
CA LEU A 260 2.12 -2.48 -0.19
C LEU A 260 2.88 -1.58 -1.18
N ALA A 261 2.18 -1.03 -2.18
CA ALA A 261 2.75 -0.05 -3.10
C ALA A 261 3.09 1.29 -2.41
N GLU A 262 2.29 1.72 -1.43
CA GLU A 262 2.54 2.94 -0.63
C GLU A 262 3.73 2.76 0.33
N ILE A 263 3.90 1.58 0.93
CA ILE A 263 5.05 1.25 1.79
C ILE A 263 6.34 1.23 0.96
N GLY A 264 6.25 0.91 -0.33
CA GLY A 264 7.38 0.79 -1.25
C GLY A 264 8.03 -0.59 -1.18
N LEU A 265 8.32 -1.15 -2.34
CA LEU A 265 9.04 -2.42 -2.47
C LEU A 265 10.45 -2.16 -2.98
N PRO A 266 11.48 -2.78 -2.41
CA PRO A 266 12.83 -2.69 -2.96
C PRO A 266 12.84 -3.38 -4.34
N GLN A 267 13.06 -2.59 -5.40
CA GLN A 267 12.93 -3.05 -6.80
C GLN A 267 13.83 -4.27 -7.10
N ASN A 268 15.01 -4.32 -6.50
CA ASN A 268 15.99 -5.41 -6.64
C ASN A 268 15.66 -6.65 -5.79
N ALA A 269 14.71 -6.58 -4.88
CA ALA A 269 14.38 -7.65 -3.93
C ALA A 269 12.87 -7.94 -3.82
N ILE A 270 12.07 -7.53 -4.81
CA ILE A 270 10.61 -7.76 -4.85
C ILE A 270 10.25 -9.24 -4.59
N PRO A 271 10.87 -10.23 -5.24
CA PRO A 271 10.52 -11.64 -4.99
C PRO A 271 10.79 -12.06 -3.55
N LEU A 272 11.91 -11.63 -2.96
CA LEU A 272 12.26 -11.94 -1.58
C LEU A 272 11.28 -11.26 -0.61
N ALA A 273 10.97 -9.99 -0.84
CA ALA A 273 10.03 -9.22 -0.02
C ALA A 273 8.64 -9.88 0.00
N LEU A 274 8.10 -10.22 -1.18
CA LEU A 274 6.79 -10.88 -1.31
C LEU A 274 6.78 -12.28 -0.70
N LEU A 275 7.85 -13.06 -0.87
CA LEU A 275 7.99 -14.38 -0.23
C LEU A 275 7.97 -14.26 1.29
N CYS A 276 8.83 -13.39 1.85
CA CYS A 276 8.91 -13.19 3.30
C CYS A 276 7.62 -12.61 3.88
N PHE A 277 6.96 -11.69 3.17
CA PHE A 277 5.66 -11.17 3.56
C PHE A 277 4.62 -12.29 3.67
N ASN A 278 4.49 -13.15 2.66
CA ASN A 278 3.53 -14.25 2.68
C ASN A 278 3.86 -15.33 3.72
N LEU A 279 5.14 -15.60 3.99
CA LEU A 279 5.57 -16.42 5.13
C LEU A 279 5.15 -15.79 6.47
N GLY A 280 5.25 -14.45 6.57
CA GLY A 280 4.75 -13.69 7.70
C GLY A 280 3.23 -13.81 7.87
N VAL A 281 2.48 -13.68 6.78
CA VAL A 281 1.01 -13.89 6.74
C VAL A 281 0.66 -15.28 7.30
N GLU A 282 1.26 -16.34 6.79
CA GLU A 282 1.01 -17.70 7.26
C GLU A 282 1.38 -17.89 8.74
N THR A 283 2.53 -17.37 9.14
CA THR A 283 2.98 -17.40 10.54
C THR A 283 1.98 -16.68 11.44
N GLY A 284 1.54 -15.47 11.07
CA GLY A 284 0.54 -14.70 11.82
C GLY A 284 -0.79 -15.44 11.96
N GLN A 285 -1.28 -16.07 10.88
CA GLN A 285 -2.50 -16.89 10.92
C GLN A 285 -2.36 -18.08 11.85
N LEU A 286 -1.26 -18.82 11.79
CA LEU A 286 -1.02 -19.99 12.66
C LEU A 286 -0.86 -19.57 14.13
N LEU A 287 -0.22 -18.44 14.42
CA LEU A 287 -0.15 -17.88 15.77
C LEU A 287 -1.55 -17.52 16.29
N PHE A 288 -2.38 -16.87 15.47
CA PHE A 288 -3.76 -16.56 15.84
C PHE A 288 -4.58 -17.83 16.08
N VAL A 289 -4.50 -18.84 15.21
CA VAL A 289 -5.15 -20.13 15.37
C VAL A 289 -4.74 -20.77 16.69
N GLY A 290 -3.42 -20.82 16.98
CA GLY A 290 -2.87 -21.34 18.22
C GLY A 290 -3.43 -20.62 19.45
N ALA A 291 -3.47 -19.28 19.42
CA ALA A 291 -4.01 -18.46 20.49
C ALA A 291 -5.52 -18.74 20.74
N VAL A 292 -6.32 -18.79 19.67
CA VAL A 292 -7.76 -19.10 19.77
C VAL A 292 -8.00 -20.49 20.33
N LEU A 293 -7.25 -21.49 19.89
CA LEU A 293 -7.35 -22.86 20.42
C LEU A 293 -6.96 -22.93 21.88
N ALA A 294 -5.90 -22.23 22.30
CA ALA A 294 -5.49 -22.15 23.70
C ALA A 294 -6.58 -21.51 24.57
N VAL A 295 -7.14 -20.36 24.11
CA VAL A 295 -8.26 -19.70 24.81
C VAL A 295 -9.47 -20.62 24.89
N ALA A 296 -9.83 -21.30 23.80
CA ALA A 296 -10.96 -22.24 23.78
C ALA A 296 -10.74 -23.41 24.74
N MET A 297 -9.53 -23.93 24.85
CA MET A 297 -9.19 -25.02 25.78
C MET A 297 -9.33 -24.57 27.23
N VAL A 298 -8.79 -23.41 27.59
CA VAL A 298 -8.90 -22.83 28.94
C VAL A 298 -10.37 -22.50 29.26
N SER A 299 -11.07 -21.85 28.35
CA SER A 299 -12.48 -21.48 28.55
C SER A 299 -13.39 -22.68 28.76
N ARG A 300 -13.18 -23.78 28.05
CA ARG A 300 -13.93 -25.04 28.26
C ARG A 300 -13.73 -25.61 29.68
N ARG A 301 -12.53 -25.46 30.23
CA ARG A 301 -12.20 -25.94 31.57
C ARG A 301 -12.92 -25.12 32.66
N TRP A 302 -13.08 -23.79 32.45
CA TRP A 302 -13.62 -22.87 33.44
C TRP A 302 -15.13 -22.65 33.30
N LEU A 303 -15.66 -22.59 32.07
CA LEU A 303 -17.05 -22.21 31.77
C LEU A 303 -18.00 -23.41 31.66
N GLY A 304 -17.52 -24.66 31.61
CA GLY A 304 -18.32 -25.87 31.61
C GLY A 304 -19.56 -25.83 30.69
N GLY A 305 -20.75 -25.99 31.26
CA GLY A 305 -22.02 -26.00 30.52
C GLY A 305 -22.42 -24.66 29.89
N MET A 306 -21.93 -23.54 30.41
CA MET A 306 -22.22 -22.20 29.87
C MET A 306 -21.59 -22.02 28.46
N PHE A 307 -20.47 -22.67 28.20
CA PHE A 307 -19.85 -22.67 26.87
C PHE A 307 -20.77 -23.23 25.76
N LYS A 308 -21.60 -24.23 26.10
CA LYS A 308 -22.58 -24.81 25.18
C LYS A 308 -23.72 -23.83 24.86
N ARG A 309 -24.12 -22.99 25.80
CA ARG A 309 -25.19 -21.97 25.60
C ARG A 309 -24.70 -20.80 24.75
N LEU A 310 -23.40 -20.41 24.88
CA LEU A 310 -22.79 -19.30 24.18
C LEU A 310 -22.34 -19.65 22.76
N ARG A 311 -22.45 -20.90 22.33
CA ARG A 311 -21.99 -21.34 20.99
C ARG A 311 -22.60 -20.55 19.82
N TRP A 312 -23.80 -20.00 19.98
CA TRP A 312 -24.49 -19.22 18.96
C TRP A 312 -23.96 -17.79 18.82
N LEU A 313 -23.26 -17.28 19.81
CA LEU A 313 -22.78 -15.90 19.81
C LEU A 313 -21.75 -15.62 18.69
N PRO A 314 -20.70 -16.46 18.47
CA PRO A 314 -19.67 -16.16 17.48
C PRO A 314 -20.19 -15.95 16.04
N PRO A 315 -21.03 -16.82 15.44
CA PRO A 315 -21.45 -16.62 14.06
C PRO A 315 -22.33 -15.38 13.87
N TYR A 316 -23.19 -15.05 14.85
CA TYR A 316 -23.98 -13.83 14.77
C TYR A 316 -23.14 -12.58 14.97
N ALA A 317 -22.13 -12.61 15.85
CA ALA A 317 -21.19 -11.52 16.03
C ALA A 317 -20.34 -11.31 14.76
N ILE A 318 -19.74 -12.38 14.22
CA ILE A 318 -18.96 -12.34 12.97
C ILE A 318 -19.82 -11.85 11.81
N GLY A 319 -21.01 -12.44 11.64
CA GLY A 319 -21.93 -12.07 10.56
C GLY A 319 -22.45 -10.64 10.68
N GLY A 320 -22.75 -10.17 11.90
CA GLY A 320 -23.20 -8.79 12.14
C GLY A 320 -22.13 -7.76 11.78
N VAL A 321 -20.90 -7.95 12.26
CA VAL A 321 -19.77 -7.05 11.93
C VAL A 321 -19.48 -7.06 10.44
N ALA A 322 -19.40 -8.23 9.82
CA ALA A 322 -19.12 -8.35 8.40
C ALA A 322 -20.24 -7.76 7.52
N SER A 323 -21.51 -7.92 7.91
CA SER A 323 -22.65 -7.31 7.23
C SER A 323 -22.63 -5.79 7.31
N TYR A 324 -22.28 -5.23 8.48
CA TYR A 324 -22.09 -3.80 8.64
C TYR A 324 -20.97 -3.29 7.70
N TRP A 325 -19.83 -3.96 7.66
CA TRP A 325 -18.75 -3.57 6.75
C TRP A 325 -19.16 -3.68 5.28
N LEU A 326 -19.83 -4.75 4.90
CA LEU A 326 -20.34 -4.92 3.54
C LEU A 326 -21.23 -3.75 3.12
N ILE A 327 -22.23 -3.41 3.96
CA ILE A 327 -23.15 -2.30 3.69
C ILE A 327 -22.40 -0.98 3.60
N ALA A 328 -21.50 -0.70 4.55
CA ALA A 328 -20.71 0.54 4.55
C ALA A 328 -19.86 0.70 3.28
N ARG A 329 -19.25 -0.39 2.77
CA ARG A 329 -18.46 -0.34 1.55
C ARG A 329 -19.30 -0.26 0.29
N VAL A 330 -20.45 -0.94 0.24
CA VAL A 330 -21.37 -0.85 -0.91
C VAL A 330 -21.96 0.56 -1.03
N LEU A 331 -22.24 1.22 0.09
CA LEU A 331 -22.70 2.62 0.09
C LEU A 331 -21.61 3.64 -0.31
N ALA A 332 -20.34 3.23 -0.33
CA ALA A 332 -19.20 4.06 -0.72
C ALA A 332 -18.82 3.91 -2.20
N PHE A 333 -19.56 3.13 -3.02
CA PHE A 333 -19.39 3.05 -4.47
C PHE A 333 -19.88 4.31 -5.14
#